data_bcb07cdb70de5917825b90ec8d46099a
#
_entry.id   bcb07cdb70de5917825b90ec8d46099a
#
_cell.length_a   1.000
_cell.length_b   1.000
_cell.length_c   1.000
_cell.angle_alpha   90.00
_cell.angle_beta   90.00
_cell.angle_gamma   90.00
#
_symmetry.space_group_name_H-M   'P 1'
#
loop_
_entity.id
_entity.type
_entity.pdbx_description
1 polymer ?
#
loop_
_entity_poly.entity_id
_entity_poly.type
_entity_poly.pdbx_seq_one_letter_code
_entity_poly.pdbx_strand_id
1 'polypeptide(L)'
;MPDSDTKRIVKNTGFLYMRMLVMMAIGFITARVMLEALGVNNYGINNVVGGLVSMFSMLSASLSGAVSRFFTFGLGKGDMKRLRVIFSTSINIHILLAVVVVLAIEVIGVWFLNNRMNIDTDRLVAANWVLQCSTVTFAINLLSVPYRAAIIAHERMSAFAYLTIFDATAKLLIVCAVYFYGGDKLIL
;
A
#
# COMPACT_ATOMS: atom_id res chain seq x y z
N MET A 1 -16.33 33.07 13.05
CA MET A 1 -16.30 31.74 12.42
C MET A 1 -14.98 31.33 11.73
N PRO A 2 -14.01 32.20 11.41
CA PRO A 2 -12.71 31.79 10.84
C PRO A 2 -11.86 30.94 11.80
N ASP A 3 -12.01 31.13 13.11
CA ASP A 3 -11.16 30.47 14.13
C ASP A 3 -11.39 28.96 14.26
N SER A 4 -12.57 28.44 14.00
CA SER A 4 -12.89 27.01 14.08
C SER A 4 -12.27 26.23 12.91
N ASP A 5 -12.29 26.81 11.71
CA ASP A 5 -11.75 26.18 10.51
C ASP A 5 -10.22 26.17 10.55
N THR A 6 -9.61 27.26 11.03
CA THR A 6 -8.16 27.34 11.23
C THR A 6 -7.68 26.30 12.25
N LYS A 7 -8.36 26.16 13.39
CA LYS A 7 -8.04 25.13 14.40
C LYS A 7 -8.16 23.71 13.85
N ARG A 8 -9.18 23.45 13.02
CA ARG A 8 -9.38 22.14 12.37
C ARG A 8 -8.26 21.85 11.38
N ILE A 9 -7.86 22.82 10.57
CA ILE A 9 -6.75 22.69 9.61
C ILE A 9 -5.44 22.42 10.36
N VAL A 10 -5.11 23.21 11.38
CA VAL A 10 -3.89 23.02 12.17
C VAL A 10 -3.86 21.64 12.83
N LYS A 11 -4.97 21.20 13.41
CA LYS A 11 -5.07 19.87 14.02
C LYS A 11 -4.87 18.76 13.00
N ASN A 12 -5.52 18.82 11.84
CA ASN A 12 -5.40 17.83 10.78
C ASN A 12 -3.97 17.80 10.22
N THR A 13 -3.36 18.94 10.01
CA THR A 13 -1.97 19.07 9.58
C THR A 13 -1.02 18.46 10.62
N GLY A 14 -1.22 18.76 11.90
CA GLY A 14 -0.44 18.16 13.00
C GLY A 14 -0.50 16.63 13.01
N PHE A 15 -1.69 16.04 12.82
CA PHE A 15 -1.83 14.58 12.69
C PHE A 15 -1.08 14.00 11.49
N LEU A 16 -1.07 14.70 10.35
CA LEU A 16 -0.35 14.26 9.16
C LEU A 16 1.18 14.30 9.37
N TYR A 17 1.71 15.36 9.99
CA TYR A 17 3.14 15.45 10.32
C TYR A 17 3.55 14.38 11.35
N MET A 18 2.80 14.24 12.43
CA MET A 18 3.06 13.22 13.44
C MET A 18 3.08 11.83 12.81
N ARG A 19 2.08 11.52 11.99
CA ARG A 19 2.01 10.26 11.23
C ARG A 19 3.27 10.07 10.38
N MET A 20 3.70 11.10 9.65
CA MET A 20 4.86 11.03 8.76
C MET A 20 6.14 10.70 9.53
N LEU A 21 6.36 11.34 10.67
CA LEU A 21 7.52 11.06 11.54
C LEU A 21 7.50 9.64 12.09
N VAL A 22 6.35 9.20 12.61
CA VAL A 22 6.17 7.83 13.14
C VAL A 22 6.39 6.80 12.04
N MET A 23 5.79 7.01 10.85
CA MET A 23 5.97 6.09 9.72
C MET A 23 7.42 6.01 9.25
N MET A 24 8.14 7.13 9.27
CA MET A 24 9.55 7.17 8.91
C MET A 24 10.41 6.39 9.93
N ALA A 25 10.17 6.58 11.22
CA ALA A 25 10.86 5.84 12.28
C ALA A 25 10.59 4.32 12.18
N ILE A 26 9.32 3.92 12.04
CA ILE A 26 8.94 2.52 11.86
C ILE A 26 9.58 1.95 10.58
N GLY A 27 9.60 2.71 9.49
CA GLY A 27 10.20 2.30 8.22
C GLY A 27 11.69 2.00 8.33
N PHE A 28 12.46 2.86 9.01
CA PHE A 28 13.89 2.63 9.26
C PHE A 28 14.14 1.38 10.10
N ILE A 29 13.38 1.19 11.19
CA ILE A 29 13.50 0.01 12.04
C ILE A 29 13.15 -1.24 11.24
N THR A 30 12.04 -1.22 10.49
CA THR A 30 11.60 -2.36 9.66
C THR A 30 12.64 -2.74 8.62
N ALA A 31 13.21 -1.75 7.89
CA ALA A 31 14.23 -2.01 6.88
C ALA A 31 15.48 -2.66 7.48
N ARG A 32 15.92 -2.18 8.65
CA ARG A 32 17.07 -2.73 9.36
C ARG A 32 16.82 -4.17 9.81
N VAL A 33 15.71 -4.41 10.50
CA VAL A 33 15.35 -5.75 10.99
C VAL A 33 15.18 -6.73 9.83
N MET A 34 14.57 -6.27 8.72
CA MET A 34 14.36 -7.08 7.53
C MET A 34 15.69 -7.45 6.86
N LEU A 35 16.66 -6.52 6.80
CA LEU A 35 17.99 -6.79 6.27
C LEU A 35 18.76 -7.80 7.15
N GLU A 36 18.68 -7.66 8.47
CA GLU A 36 19.29 -8.58 9.44
C GLU A 36 18.61 -9.96 9.41
N ALA A 37 17.28 -10.01 9.21
CA ALA A 37 16.52 -11.26 9.16
C ALA A 37 16.76 -12.06 7.88
N LEU A 38 16.70 -11.41 6.72
CA LEU A 38 16.78 -12.06 5.41
C LEU A 38 18.22 -12.20 4.89
N GLY A 39 19.13 -11.36 5.35
CA GLY A 39 20.45 -11.19 4.75
C GLY A 39 20.41 -10.41 3.44
N VAL A 40 21.58 -10.00 2.94
CA VAL A 40 21.71 -9.08 1.80
C VAL A 40 21.07 -9.64 0.53
N ASN A 41 21.30 -10.91 0.20
CA ASN A 41 20.81 -11.52 -1.03
C ASN A 41 19.29 -11.64 -1.06
N ASN A 42 18.67 -12.19 -0.02
CA ASN A 42 17.22 -12.36 0.05
C ASN A 42 16.49 -11.01 0.18
N TYR A 43 17.08 -10.06 0.93
CA TYR A 43 16.57 -8.69 0.99
C TYR A 43 16.62 -8.01 -0.38
N GLY A 44 17.71 -8.25 -1.15
CA GLY A 44 17.84 -7.79 -2.54
C GLY A 44 16.73 -8.36 -3.44
N ILE A 45 16.51 -9.67 -3.40
CA ILE A 45 15.44 -10.34 -4.17
C ILE A 45 14.08 -9.75 -3.81
N ASN A 46 13.76 -9.63 -2.53
CA ASN A 46 12.50 -9.05 -2.07
C ASN A 46 12.28 -7.62 -2.58
N ASN A 47 13.33 -6.77 -2.52
CA ASN A 47 13.23 -5.39 -3.00
C ASN A 47 13.07 -5.29 -4.52
N VAL A 48 13.78 -6.10 -5.28
CA VAL A 48 13.70 -6.08 -6.75
C VAL A 48 12.34 -6.61 -7.21
N VAL A 49 11.90 -7.73 -6.66
CA VAL A 49 10.60 -8.34 -6.99
C VAL A 49 9.45 -7.43 -6.54
N GLY A 50 9.49 -6.93 -5.30
CA GLY A 50 8.52 -5.96 -4.80
C GLY A 50 8.54 -4.65 -5.59
N GLY A 51 9.72 -4.24 -6.08
CA GLY A 51 9.93 -3.09 -6.96
C GLY A 51 9.15 -3.19 -8.27
N LEU A 52 9.15 -4.36 -8.92
CA LEU A 52 8.35 -4.61 -10.11
C LEU A 52 6.86 -4.35 -9.88
N VAL A 53 6.34 -4.87 -8.77
CA VAL A 53 4.93 -4.67 -8.40
C VAL A 53 4.67 -3.20 -8.03
N SER A 54 5.60 -2.53 -7.36
CA SER A 54 5.45 -1.14 -6.92
C SER A 54 5.38 -0.14 -8.10
N MET A 55 5.89 -0.48 -9.28
CA MET A 55 5.74 0.36 -10.47
C MET A 55 4.26 0.64 -10.79
N PHE A 56 3.39 -0.31 -10.51
CA PHE A 56 1.95 -0.13 -10.71
C PHE A 56 1.29 0.75 -9.62
N SER A 57 1.98 1.07 -8.54
CA SER A 57 1.45 1.93 -7.46
C SER A 57 1.20 3.37 -7.91
N MET A 58 1.89 3.85 -8.95
CA MET A 58 1.62 5.16 -9.54
C MET A 58 0.19 5.28 -10.08
N LEU A 59 -0.37 4.19 -10.62
CA LEU A 59 -1.76 4.14 -11.05
C LEU A 59 -2.72 4.36 -9.87
N SER A 60 -2.44 3.70 -8.73
CA SER A 60 -3.24 3.84 -7.51
C SER A 60 -3.23 5.27 -6.97
N ALA A 61 -2.08 5.95 -7.01
CA ALA A 61 -1.97 7.32 -6.53
C ALA A 61 -2.79 8.30 -7.39
N SER A 62 -2.71 8.18 -8.71
CA SER A 62 -3.48 9.01 -9.65
C SER A 62 -4.99 8.82 -9.48
N LEU A 63 -5.43 7.56 -9.37
CA LEU A 63 -6.84 7.23 -9.16
C LEU A 63 -7.36 7.70 -7.80
N SER A 64 -6.55 7.58 -6.74
CA SER A 64 -6.91 8.06 -5.40
C SER A 64 -7.21 9.56 -5.41
N GLY A 65 -6.39 10.36 -6.11
CA GLY A 65 -6.62 11.79 -6.26
C GLY A 65 -7.92 12.11 -6.99
N ALA A 66 -8.21 11.40 -8.09
CA ALA A 66 -9.44 11.58 -8.84
C ALA A 66 -10.68 11.21 -7.99
N VAL A 67 -10.65 10.04 -7.35
CA VAL A 67 -11.75 9.56 -6.51
C VAL A 67 -12.00 10.52 -5.34
N SER A 68 -10.95 11.00 -4.66
CA SER A 68 -11.07 11.98 -3.57
C SER A 68 -11.75 13.27 -4.03
N ARG A 69 -11.44 13.78 -5.23
CA ARG A 69 -12.08 14.98 -5.79
C ARG A 69 -13.59 14.77 -6.00
N PHE A 70 -13.98 13.65 -6.59
CA PHE A 70 -15.38 13.32 -6.79
C PHE A 70 -16.15 13.19 -5.48
N PHE A 71 -15.53 12.59 -4.46
CA PHE A 71 -16.12 12.49 -3.12
C PHE A 71 -16.31 13.86 -2.48
N THR A 72 -15.28 14.71 -2.48
CA THR A 72 -15.32 16.05 -1.90
C THR A 72 -16.40 16.90 -2.57
N PHE A 73 -16.50 16.82 -3.90
CA PHE A 73 -17.53 17.54 -4.65
C PHE A 73 -18.94 17.04 -4.34
N GLY A 74 -19.12 15.72 -4.25
CA GLY A 74 -20.40 15.11 -3.88
C GLY A 74 -20.84 15.48 -2.46
N LEU A 75 -19.89 15.49 -1.51
CA LEU A 75 -20.13 15.92 -0.13
C LEU A 75 -20.53 17.38 -0.05
N GLY A 76 -19.84 18.27 -0.79
CA GLY A 76 -20.17 19.70 -0.83
C GLY A 76 -21.56 20.01 -1.37
N LYS A 77 -22.11 19.13 -2.23
CA LYS A 77 -23.49 19.24 -2.73
C LYS A 77 -24.54 18.60 -1.83
N GLY A 78 -24.15 17.83 -0.81
CA GLY A 78 -25.08 17.12 0.07
C GLY A 78 -25.85 15.96 -0.60
N ASP A 79 -25.45 15.55 -1.82
CA ASP A 79 -26.14 14.52 -2.59
C ASP A 79 -25.65 13.11 -2.21
N MET A 80 -26.30 12.53 -1.21
CA MET A 80 -25.98 11.19 -0.72
C MET A 80 -26.23 10.07 -1.74
N LYS A 81 -27.17 10.25 -2.66
CA LYS A 81 -27.43 9.28 -3.73
C LYS A 81 -26.25 9.26 -4.70
N ARG A 82 -25.79 10.43 -5.10
CA ARG A 82 -24.63 10.58 -5.97
C ARG A 82 -23.35 10.06 -5.32
N LEU A 83 -23.14 10.30 -4.03
CA LEU A 83 -22.00 9.74 -3.28
C LEU A 83 -21.96 8.22 -3.30
N ARG A 84 -23.13 7.57 -3.13
CA ARG A 84 -23.23 6.11 -3.21
C ARG A 84 -22.87 5.59 -4.61
N VAL A 85 -23.31 6.26 -5.65
CA VAL A 85 -22.98 5.91 -7.04
C VAL A 85 -21.48 6.06 -7.27
N ILE A 86 -20.89 7.19 -6.86
CA ILE A 86 -19.43 7.43 -6.99
C ILE A 86 -18.65 6.32 -6.27
N PHE A 87 -19.04 5.95 -5.06
CA PHE A 87 -18.39 4.90 -4.28
C PHE A 87 -18.45 3.55 -4.99
N SER A 88 -19.65 3.12 -5.39
CA SER A 88 -19.86 1.84 -6.09
C SER A 88 -19.10 1.79 -7.42
N THR A 89 -19.18 2.86 -8.22
CA THR A 89 -18.44 2.95 -9.49
C THR A 89 -16.93 2.90 -9.26
N SER A 90 -16.43 3.61 -8.23
CA SER A 90 -15.01 3.57 -7.88
C SER A 90 -14.55 2.17 -7.50
N ILE A 91 -15.32 1.42 -6.71
CA ILE A 91 -15.01 0.03 -6.37
C ILE A 91 -14.93 -0.83 -7.63
N ASN A 92 -15.92 -0.75 -8.51
CA ASN A 92 -15.96 -1.55 -9.74
C ASN A 92 -14.75 -1.26 -10.65
N ILE A 93 -14.38 0.02 -10.79
CA ILE A 93 -13.20 0.44 -11.57
C ILE A 93 -11.94 -0.16 -10.94
N HIS A 94 -11.79 -0.11 -9.60
CA HIS A 94 -10.61 -0.64 -8.92
C HIS A 94 -10.55 -2.17 -8.97
N ILE A 95 -11.68 -2.87 -8.93
CA ILE A 95 -11.74 -4.33 -9.15
C ILE A 95 -11.26 -4.66 -10.56
N LEU A 96 -11.81 -3.98 -11.59
CA LEU A 96 -11.40 -4.22 -12.97
C LEU A 96 -9.91 -3.95 -13.16
N LEU A 97 -9.41 -2.85 -12.61
CA LEU A 97 -7.99 -2.49 -12.69
C LEU A 97 -7.11 -3.51 -11.94
N ALA A 98 -7.54 -3.98 -10.76
CA ALA A 98 -6.83 -5.00 -10.02
C ALA A 98 -6.69 -6.29 -10.85
N VAL A 99 -7.77 -6.74 -11.49
CA VAL A 99 -7.73 -7.90 -12.39
C VAL A 99 -6.75 -7.69 -13.54
N VAL A 100 -6.81 -6.54 -14.21
CA VAL A 100 -5.92 -6.22 -15.34
C VAL A 100 -4.45 -6.20 -14.90
N VAL A 101 -4.15 -5.57 -13.76
CA VAL A 101 -2.77 -5.49 -13.25
C VAL A 101 -2.27 -6.84 -12.77
N VAL A 102 -3.10 -7.62 -12.07
CA VAL A 102 -2.75 -9.00 -11.67
C VAL A 102 -2.42 -9.84 -12.88
N LEU A 103 -3.24 -9.82 -13.93
CA LEU A 103 -2.96 -10.55 -15.18
C LEU A 103 -1.67 -10.06 -15.85
N ALA A 104 -1.41 -8.76 -15.85
CA ALA A 104 -0.17 -8.20 -16.38
C ALA A 104 1.06 -8.68 -15.60
N ILE A 105 1.00 -8.72 -14.27
CA ILE A 105 2.08 -9.21 -13.42
C ILE A 105 2.27 -10.73 -13.63
N GLU A 106 1.20 -11.51 -13.74
CA GLU A 106 1.30 -12.96 -14.01
C GLU A 106 1.95 -13.25 -15.36
N VAL A 107 1.62 -12.51 -16.39
CA VAL A 107 2.18 -12.75 -17.73
C VAL A 107 3.58 -12.15 -17.86
N ILE A 108 3.71 -10.85 -17.55
CA ILE A 108 4.95 -10.09 -17.81
C ILE A 108 5.91 -10.26 -16.63
N GLY A 109 5.42 -10.17 -15.38
CA GLY A 109 6.25 -10.22 -14.17
C GLY A 109 6.88 -11.59 -13.98
N VAL A 110 6.10 -12.66 -14.09
CA VAL A 110 6.60 -14.05 -13.99
C VAL A 110 7.59 -14.35 -15.13
N TRP A 111 7.27 -13.95 -16.38
CA TRP A 111 8.20 -14.10 -17.49
C TRP A 111 9.51 -13.35 -17.26
N PHE A 112 9.42 -12.10 -16.84
CA PHE A 112 10.60 -11.25 -16.61
C PHE A 112 11.47 -11.81 -15.47
N LEU A 113 10.85 -12.23 -14.37
CA LEU A 113 11.55 -12.80 -13.22
C LEU A 113 12.31 -14.08 -13.60
N ASN A 114 11.69 -14.97 -14.38
CA ASN A 114 12.30 -16.27 -14.70
C ASN A 114 13.28 -16.23 -15.89
N ASN A 115 13.19 -15.23 -16.79
CA ASN A 115 13.99 -15.21 -18.01
C ASN A 115 14.99 -14.05 -18.10
N ARG A 116 14.79 -12.96 -17.35
CA ARG A 116 15.63 -11.75 -17.46
C ARG A 116 16.37 -11.39 -16.18
N MET A 117 15.92 -11.88 -15.06
CA MET A 117 16.59 -11.64 -13.78
C MET A 117 17.67 -12.70 -13.53
N ASN A 118 18.83 -12.23 -13.07
CA ASN A 118 19.93 -13.11 -12.70
C ASN A 118 19.77 -13.50 -11.20
N ILE A 119 18.87 -14.46 -10.96
CA ILE A 119 18.59 -15.01 -9.63
C ILE A 119 19.12 -16.45 -9.61
N ASP A 120 19.80 -16.83 -8.53
CA ASP A 120 20.27 -18.20 -8.34
C ASP A 120 19.09 -19.18 -8.44
N THR A 121 19.30 -20.29 -9.14
CA THR A 121 18.26 -21.31 -9.39
C THR A 121 17.62 -21.81 -8.12
N ASP A 122 18.40 -21.94 -7.05
CA ASP A 122 17.93 -22.38 -5.72
C ASP A 122 16.97 -21.37 -5.07
N ARG A 123 16.96 -20.10 -5.53
CA ARG A 123 16.13 -19.01 -5.00
C ARG A 123 14.97 -18.62 -5.91
N LEU A 124 14.90 -19.16 -7.14
CA LEU A 124 13.83 -18.83 -8.09
C LEU A 124 12.43 -19.17 -7.56
N VAL A 125 12.29 -20.28 -6.87
CA VAL A 125 10.99 -20.69 -6.28
C VAL A 125 10.58 -19.67 -5.21
N ALA A 126 11.48 -19.30 -4.32
CA ALA A 126 11.21 -18.29 -3.28
C ALA A 126 10.89 -16.91 -3.89
N ALA A 127 11.63 -16.50 -4.94
CA ALA A 127 11.37 -15.25 -5.65
C ALA A 127 9.98 -15.22 -6.31
N ASN A 128 9.53 -16.34 -6.89
CA ASN A 128 8.18 -16.45 -7.43
C ASN A 128 7.12 -16.36 -6.31
N TRP A 129 7.32 -16.97 -5.14
CA TRP A 129 6.43 -16.80 -4.00
C TRP A 129 6.35 -15.34 -3.54
N VAL A 130 7.49 -14.65 -3.45
CA VAL A 130 7.51 -13.22 -3.13
C VAL A 130 6.74 -12.40 -4.16
N LEU A 131 6.85 -12.72 -5.46
CA LEU A 131 6.09 -12.06 -6.51
C LEU A 131 4.59 -12.25 -6.32
N GLN A 132 4.14 -13.49 -6.06
CA GLN A 132 2.72 -13.80 -5.85
C GLN A 132 2.16 -13.08 -4.62
N CYS A 133 2.84 -13.14 -3.48
CA CYS A 133 2.43 -12.44 -2.27
C CYS A 133 2.40 -10.91 -2.47
N SER A 134 3.39 -10.36 -3.19
CA SER A 134 3.42 -8.93 -3.52
C SER A 134 2.26 -8.53 -4.43
N THR A 135 1.91 -9.38 -5.40
CA THR A 135 0.78 -9.17 -6.32
C THR A 135 -0.55 -9.17 -5.59
N VAL A 136 -0.78 -10.12 -4.69
CA VAL A 136 -1.99 -10.17 -3.85
C VAL A 136 -2.05 -8.94 -2.94
N THR A 137 -0.94 -8.58 -2.31
CA THR A 137 -0.86 -7.38 -1.46
C THR A 137 -1.18 -6.11 -2.26
N PHE A 138 -0.66 -5.99 -3.48
CA PHE A 138 -0.96 -4.87 -4.36
C PHE A 138 -2.45 -4.82 -4.73
N ALA A 139 -3.06 -5.95 -5.10
CA ALA A 139 -4.47 -6.03 -5.42
C ALA A 139 -5.35 -5.57 -4.24
N ILE A 140 -5.07 -6.02 -3.03
CA ILE A 140 -5.77 -5.60 -1.80
C ILE A 140 -5.58 -4.10 -1.56
N ASN A 141 -4.35 -3.58 -1.73
CA ASN A 141 -4.08 -2.15 -1.59
C ASN A 141 -4.86 -1.32 -2.60
N LEU A 142 -4.97 -1.79 -3.85
CA LEU A 142 -5.74 -1.11 -4.89
C LEU A 142 -7.23 -1.05 -4.56
N LEU A 143 -7.79 -2.15 -4.04
CA LEU A 143 -9.19 -2.19 -3.57
C LEU A 143 -9.44 -1.29 -2.35
N SER A 144 -8.40 -0.98 -1.58
CA SER A 144 -8.48 -0.07 -0.42
C SER A 144 -8.57 1.41 -0.82
N VAL A 145 -8.24 1.77 -2.06
CA VAL A 145 -8.18 3.17 -2.52
C VAL A 145 -9.51 3.92 -2.35
N PRO A 146 -10.69 3.40 -2.77
CA PRO A 146 -11.96 4.10 -2.59
C PRO A 146 -12.29 4.38 -1.12
N TYR A 147 -11.94 3.45 -0.22
CA TYR A 147 -12.17 3.61 1.22
C TYR A 147 -11.28 4.70 1.82
N ARG A 148 -9.99 4.70 1.45
CA ARG A 148 -9.05 5.75 1.88
C ARG A 148 -9.48 7.12 1.35
N ALA A 149 -9.91 7.20 0.09
CA ALA A 149 -10.41 8.42 -0.52
C ALA A 149 -11.67 8.96 0.21
N ALA A 150 -12.58 8.08 0.61
CA ALA A 150 -13.75 8.45 1.41
C ALA A 150 -13.35 9.02 2.79
N ILE A 151 -12.41 8.40 3.50
CA ILE A 151 -11.91 8.89 4.80
C ILE A 151 -11.29 10.29 4.66
N ILE A 152 -10.48 10.50 3.62
CA ILE A 152 -9.84 11.79 3.32
C ILE A 152 -10.87 12.85 2.97
N ALA A 153 -11.86 12.52 2.12
CA ALA A 153 -12.91 13.44 1.71
C ALA A 153 -13.80 13.89 2.89
N HIS A 154 -14.00 13.01 3.89
CA HIS A 154 -14.68 13.35 5.13
C HIS A 154 -13.78 14.10 6.15
N GLU A 155 -12.56 14.45 5.78
CA GLU A 155 -11.57 15.13 6.63
C GLU A 155 -11.25 14.41 7.94
N ARG A 156 -11.45 13.09 8.01
CA ARG A 156 -11.13 12.28 9.18
C ARG A 156 -9.65 11.90 9.21
N MET A 157 -8.77 12.93 9.26
CA MET A 157 -7.31 12.74 9.19
C MET A 157 -6.75 11.97 10.37
N SER A 158 -7.36 12.05 11.55
CA SER A 158 -6.98 11.23 12.70
C SER A 158 -7.21 9.74 12.45
N ALA A 159 -8.37 9.36 11.92
CA ALA A 159 -8.65 7.96 11.58
C ALA A 159 -7.67 7.43 10.52
N PHE A 160 -7.38 8.24 9.51
CA PHE A 160 -6.38 7.91 8.49
C PHE A 160 -4.98 7.73 9.09
N ALA A 161 -4.57 8.60 10.02
CA ALA A 161 -3.29 8.47 10.70
C ALA A 161 -3.21 7.19 11.54
N TYR A 162 -4.22 6.90 12.35
CA TYR A 162 -4.25 5.68 13.17
C TYR A 162 -4.21 4.41 12.34
N LEU A 163 -5.00 4.33 11.26
CA LEU A 163 -5.01 3.15 10.37
C LEU A 163 -3.63 2.92 9.73
N THR A 164 -2.98 3.98 9.25
CA THR A 164 -1.66 3.83 8.62
C THR A 164 -0.55 3.49 9.61
N ILE A 165 -0.60 4.03 10.84
CA ILE A 165 0.35 3.69 11.89
C ILE A 165 0.14 2.23 12.34
N PHE A 166 -1.12 1.80 12.48
CA PHE A 166 -1.46 0.41 12.79
C PHE A 166 -0.92 -0.55 11.73
N ASP A 167 -1.13 -0.26 10.44
CA ASP A 167 -0.60 -1.06 9.32
C ASP A 167 0.93 -1.16 9.37
N ALA A 168 1.63 -0.05 9.60
CA ALA A 168 3.07 -0.04 9.71
C ALA A 168 3.59 -0.82 10.93
N THR A 169 2.91 -0.67 12.07
CA THR A 169 3.27 -1.41 13.29
C THR A 169 3.02 -2.90 13.14
N ALA A 170 1.91 -3.30 12.51
CA ALA A 170 1.62 -4.70 12.21
C ALA A 170 2.69 -5.31 11.29
N LYS A 171 3.12 -4.59 10.26
CA LYS A 171 4.22 -5.01 9.38
C LYS A 171 5.53 -5.19 10.15
N LEU A 172 5.88 -4.25 11.02
CA LEU A 172 7.07 -4.37 11.87
C LEU A 172 6.99 -5.59 12.77
N LEU A 173 5.85 -5.85 13.40
CA LEU A 173 5.65 -7.04 14.25
C LEU A 173 5.80 -8.34 13.47
N ILE A 174 5.26 -8.41 12.24
CA ILE A 174 5.42 -9.57 11.36
C ILE A 174 6.91 -9.77 11.02
N VAL A 175 7.63 -8.70 10.65
CA VAL A 175 9.06 -8.78 10.34
C VAL A 175 9.87 -9.21 11.57
N CYS A 176 9.53 -8.73 12.76
CA CYS A 176 10.15 -9.20 14.00
C CYS A 176 9.86 -10.70 14.26
N ALA A 177 8.62 -11.15 14.01
CA ALA A 177 8.28 -12.56 14.14
C ALA A 177 9.09 -13.44 13.16
N VAL A 178 9.24 -13.01 11.92
CA VAL A 178 10.10 -13.67 10.91
C VAL A 178 11.57 -13.68 11.34
N TYR A 179 12.04 -12.61 11.99
CA TYR A 179 13.41 -12.55 12.50
C TYR A 179 13.72 -13.69 13.50
N PHE A 180 12.77 -14.01 14.37
CA PHE A 180 12.90 -15.09 15.35
C PHE A 180 12.60 -16.49 14.81
N TYR A 181 12.05 -16.57 13.60
CA TYR A 181 11.73 -17.86 12.98
C TYR A 181 12.99 -18.52 12.38
N GLY A 182 13.16 -19.80 12.66
CA GLY A 182 14.37 -20.56 12.28
C GLY A 182 14.34 -21.21 10.89
N GLY A 183 13.30 -20.97 10.06
CA GLY A 183 13.11 -21.56 8.72
C GLY A 183 13.63 -20.70 7.57
N ASP A 184 13.26 -21.04 6.33
CA ASP A 184 13.57 -20.22 5.15
C ASP A 184 12.74 -18.93 5.17
N LYS A 185 13.40 -17.85 5.59
CA LYS A 185 12.79 -16.55 5.88
C LYS A 185 12.31 -15.79 4.64
N LEU A 186 12.65 -16.25 3.42
CA LEU A 186 12.20 -15.58 2.19
C LEU A 186 10.80 -16.04 1.77
N ILE A 187 10.38 -17.23 2.20
CA ILE A 187 9.07 -17.81 1.85
C ILE A 187 7.98 -17.39 2.84
N LEU A 188 8.35 -16.96 4.05
CA LEU A 188 7.46 -16.45 5.10
C LEU A 188 7.08 -14.98 4.85
#